data_43c5a1f340d36cf927849af64e8fda2a
#
_entry.id   43c5a1f340d36cf927849af64e8fda2a
#
_cell.length_a   1.000
_cell.length_b   1.000
_cell.length_c   1.000
_cell.angle_alpha   90.00
_cell.angle_beta   90.00
_cell.angle_gamma   90.00
#
_symmetry.space_group_name_H-M   'P 1'
#
loop_
_entity.id
_entity.type
_entity.pdbx_description
1 polymer ?
#
loop_
_entity_poly.entity_id
_entity_poly.type
_entity_poly.pdbx_seq_one_letter_code
_entity_poly.pdbx_strand_id
1 'polypeptide(L)'
;MNTIVFVEDDAEVGSLIAAYLAKHDMQVTVEPHGDHAEETILRENPDLVLLDIMLPGKDGMTICRDLRAKWSGPIVLLTSLDSDMNHILALEMGACDYILKTTPPAVLLARLRLHLRQNEQATLTKGLQETSLTPYKALHFGTLTIDPINRVVTLANTEISLSTADFELLWELATHAGQIMDRDALLKNLRGVSYDGLDRSVDVAISRLRKKLLDNAAEPYRIKTVRNKGYLFAPHAWE
;
A
#
# COMPACT_ATOMS: atom_id res chain seq x y z
N MET A 1 -13.86 17.47 5.17
CA MET A 1 -13.90 17.27 3.69
C MET A 1 -12.47 17.24 3.25
N ASN A 2 -12.02 16.12 2.67
CA ASN A 2 -10.61 15.92 2.35
C ASN A 2 -10.27 16.57 1.01
N THR A 3 -9.12 17.21 0.94
CA THR A 3 -8.62 17.91 -0.25
C THR A 3 -7.61 17.06 -0.99
N ILE A 4 -7.75 16.98 -2.31
CA ILE A 4 -6.87 16.20 -3.19
C ILE A 4 -6.38 17.09 -4.32
N VAL A 5 -5.09 17.12 -4.58
CA VAL A 5 -4.55 17.62 -5.85
C VAL A 5 -4.35 16.41 -6.77
N PHE A 6 -4.99 16.45 -7.93
CA PHE A 6 -4.87 15.43 -8.97
C PHE A 6 -4.11 16.01 -10.16
N VAL A 7 -2.91 15.52 -10.40
CA VAL A 7 -2.08 15.92 -11.54
C VAL A 7 -2.36 14.95 -12.70
N GLU A 8 -3.00 15.46 -13.77
CA GLU A 8 -3.49 14.66 -14.89
C GLU A 8 -3.66 15.56 -16.11
N ASP A 9 -2.99 15.25 -17.20
CA ASP A 9 -3.04 16.04 -18.44
C ASP A 9 -4.26 15.73 -19.32
N ASP A 10 -4.84 14.54 -19.17
CA ASP A 10 -6.10 14.20 -19.85
C ASP A 10 -7.29 14.86 -19.13
N ALA A 11 -7.85 15.90 -19.74
CA ALA A 11 -8.96 16.67 -19.19
C ALA A 11 -10.24 15.83 -18.96
N GLU A 12 -10.49 14.79 -19.79
CA GLU A 12 -11.66 13.92 -19.65
C GLU A 12 -11.48 13.00 -18.43
N VAL A 13 -10.31 12.37 -18.29
CA VAL A 13 -9.95 11.53 -17.14
C VAL A 13 -9.95 12.37 -15.86
N GLY A 14 -9.30 13.53 -15.88
CA GLY A 14 -9.27 14.46 -14.76
C GLY A 14 -10.65 14.85 -14.27
N SER A 15 -11.53 15.28 -15.19
CA SER A 15 -12.89 15.68 -14.86
C SER A 15 -13.75 14.52 -14.36
N LEU A 16 -13.63 13.34 -14.97
CA LEU A 16 -14.40 12.15 -14.60
C LEU A 16 -14.07 11.68 -13.18
N ILE A 17 -12.79 11.57 -12.86
CA ILE A 17 -12.32 11.14 -11.53
C ILE A 17 -12.65 12.21 -10.49
N ALA A 18 -12.42 13.48 -10.78
CA ALA A 18 -12.76 14.57 -9.86
C ALA A 18 -14.27 14.61 -9.55
N ALA A 19 -15.13 14.47 -10.56
CA ALA A 19 -16.58 14.41 -10.37
C ALA A 19 -17.02 13.17 -9.56
N TYR A 20 -16.35 12.04 -9.76
CA TYR A 20 -16.64 10.84 -8.98
C TYR A 20 -16.25 11.02 -7.51
N LEU A 21 -15.05 11.53 -7.23
CA LEU A 21 -14.53 11.73 -5.88
C LEU A 21 -15.32 12.82 -5.14
N ALA A 22 -15.78 13.86 -5.84
CA ALA A 22 -16.63 14.93 -5.26
C ALA A 22 -17.96 14.37 -4.70
N LYS A 23 -18.55 13.34 -5.31
CA LYS A 23 -19.74 12.66 -4.78
C LYS A 23 -19.49 11.89 -3.49
N HIS A 24 -18.24 11.76 -3.08
CA HIS A 24 -17.79 11.01 -1.91
C HIS A 24 -17.07 11.88 -0.87
N ASP A 25 -17.45 13.18 -0.79
CA ASP A 25 -16.94 14.17 0.17
C ASP A 25 -15.46 14.50 0.04
N MET A 26 -14.91 14.43 -1.19
CA MET A 26 -13.53 14.82 -1.51
C MET A 26 -13.55 16.04 -2.44
N GLN A 27 -12.76 17.05 -2.10
CA GLN A 27 -12.54 18.21 -2.96
C GLN A 27 -11.29 17.98 -3.81
N VAL A 28 -11.43 17.97 -5.13
CA VAL A 28 -10.33 17.69 -6.05
C VAL A 28 -9.98 18.93 -6.86
N THR A 29 -8.71 19.33 -6.79
CA THR A 29 -8.10 20.33 -7.68
C THR A 29 -7.33 19.58 -8.75
N VAL A 30 -7.67 19.76 -10.04
CA VAL A 30 -6.96 19.13 -11.15
C VAL A 30 -5.88 20.08 -11.65
N GLU A 31 -4.63 19.62 -11.69
CA GLU A 31 -3.48 20.31 -12.28
C GLU A 31 -3.06 19.58 -13.56
N PRO A 32 -3.22 20.18 -14.75
CA PRO A 32 -2.94 19.47 -16.00
C PRO A 32 -1.47 19.44 -16.41
N HIS A 33 -0.59 20.16 -15.72
CA HIS A 33 0.81 20.30 -16.13
C HIS A 33 1.78 19.81 -15.07
N GLY A 34 2.63 18.85 -15.42
CA GLY A 34 3.66 18.33 -14.52
C GLY A 34 4.63 19.40 -13.99
N ASP A 35 4.94 20.39 -14.82
CA ASP A 35 5.86 21.49 -14.45
C ASP A 35 5.29 22.39 -13.35
N HIS A 36 3.97 22.49 -13.22
CA HIS A 36 3.29 23.29 -12.20
C HIS A 36 2.89 22.50 -10.96
N ALA A 37 2.98 21.17 -11.03
CA ALA A 37 2.48 20.27 -10.00
C ALA A 37 3.05 20.56 -8.60
N GLU A 38 4.37 20.74 -8.47
CA GLU A 38 5.00 21.02 -7.17
C GLU A 38 4.49 22.33 -6.57
N GLU A 39 4.42 23.40 -7.36
CA GLU A 39 3.93 24.70 -6.91
C GLU A 39 2.48 24.62 -6.44
N THR A 40 1.62 23.97 -7.25
CA THR A 40 0.21 23.78 -6.93
C THR A 40 0.04 22.95 -5.66
N ILE A 41 0.76 21.84 -5.50
CA ILE A 41 0.67 20.99 -4.31
C ILE A 41 1.16 21.73 -3.05
N LEU A 42 2.26 22.44 -3.12
CA LEU A 42 2.79 23.18 -1.96
C LEU A 42 1.89 24.36 -1.57
N ARG A 43 1.25 25.03 -2.53
CA ARG A 43 0.31 26.13 -2.29
C ARG A 43 -1.00 25.64 -1.69
N GLU A 44 -1.60 24.59 -2.26
CA GLU A 44 -2.89 24.04 -1.83
C GLU A 44 -2.75 23.20 -0.55
N ASN A 45 -1.56 22.65 -0.28
CA ASN A 45 -1.25 21.76 0.85
C ASN A 45 -2.34 20.69 1.07
N PRO A 46 -2.61 19.83 0.08
CA PRO A 46 -3.72 18.89 0.12
C PRO A 46 -3.51 17.77 1.16
N ASP A 47 -4.59 17.06 1.48
CA ASP A 47 -4.54 15.89 2.35
C ASP A 47 -3.95 14.66 1.61
N LEU A 48 -4.02 14.65 0.26
CA LEU A 48 -3.48 13.58 -0.60
C LEU A 48 -3.18 14.13 -2.00
N VAL A 49 -2.11 13.62 -2.61
CA VAL A 49 -1.79 13.85 -4.02
C VAL A 49 -2.08 12.59 -4.82
N LEU A 50 -2.88 12.73 -5.88
CA LEU A 50 -3.08 11.72 -6.92
C LEU A 50 -2.30 12.20 -8.14
N LEU A 51 -1.45 11.34 -8.72
CA LEU A 51 -0.44 11.78 -9.70
C LEU A 51 -0.32 10.78 -10.84
N ASP A 52 -0.58 11.22 -12.07
CA ASP A 52 -0.23 10.39 -13.23
C ASP A 52 1.29 10.36 -13.43
N ILE A 53 1.78 9.26 -13.94
CA ILE A 53 3.18 9.08 -14.33
C ILE A 53 3.45 9.72 -15.69
N MET A 54 2.54 9.56 -16.62
CA MET A 54 2.70 9.92 -18.02
C MET A 54 2.28 11.37 -18.28
N LEU A 55 2.96 12.32 -17.68
CA LEU A 55 2.68 13.74 -17.84
C LEU A 55 3.62 14.38 -18.88
N PRO A 56 3.14 15.35 -19.67
CA PRO A 56 4.01 16.17 -20.51
C PRO A 56 4.90 17.08 -19.64
N GLY A 57 6.14 17.30 -20.09
CA GLY A 57 7.13 18.06 -19.33
C GLY A 57 7.76 17.24 -18.22
N LYS A 58 7.47 17.56 -16.96
CA LYS A 58 7.97 16.81 -15.80
C LYS A 58 7.09 15.61 -15.52
N ASP A 59 7.65 14.40 -15.63
CA ASP A 59 6.93 13.15 -15.37
C ASP A 59 6.60 12.94 -13.89
N GLY A 60 5.56 12.12 -13.62
CA GLY A 60 5.05 11.92 -12.27
C GLY A 60 6.04 11.25 -11.30
N MET A 61 6.94 10.40 -11.79
CA MET A 61 7.96 9.77 -10.94
C MET A 61 8.97 10.81 -10.45
N THR A 62 9.40 11.70 -11.34
CA THR A 62 10.29 12.82 -11.01
C THR A 62 9.59 13.79 -10.04
N ILE A 63 8.31 14.12 -10.27
CA ILE A 63 7.52 14.95 -9.34
C ILE A 63 7.44 14.29 -7.97
N CYS A 64 7.11 13.00 -7.89
CA CYS A 64 7.01 12.26 -6.64
C CYS A 64 8.31 12.34 -5.83
N ARG A 65 9.46 12.06 -6.45
CA ARG A 65 10.78 12.14 -5.82
C ARG A 65 11.09 13.54 -5.29
N ASP A 66 10.92 14.56 -6.12
CA ASP A 66 11.28 15.94 -5.78
C ASP A 66 10.35 16.53 -4.71
N LEU A 67 9.08 16.12 -4.73
CA LEU A 67 8.08 16.54 -3.75
C LEU A 67 8.36 15.95 -2.36
N ARG A 68 8.91 14.73 -2.27
CA ARG A 68 9.20 14.08 -0.97
C ARG A 68 10.17 14.86 -0.09
N ALA A 69 11.06 15.63 -0.66
CA ALA A 69 11.96 16.52 0.11
C ALA A 69 11.24 17.72 0.73
N LYS A 70 10.04 18.07 0.25
CA LYS A 70 9.32 19.32 0.57
C LYS A 70 7.95 19.07 1.21
N TRP A 71 7.35 17.90 0.98
CA TRP A 71 6.00 17.58 1.41
C TRP A 71 5.87 16.12 1.86
N SER A 72 5.30 15.88 3.03
CA SER A 72 5.27 14.57 3.69
C SER A 72 3.92 13.82 3.56
N GLY A 73 2.92 14.42 2.95
CA GLY A 73 1.60 13.80 2.79
C GLY A 73 1.59 12.61 1.82
N PRO A 74 0.49 11.86 1.72
CA PRO A 74 0.39 10.68 0.89
C PRO A 74 0.36 11.00 -0.61
N ILE A 75 1.26 10.38 -1.38
CA ILE A 75 1.29 10.42 -2.85
C ILE A 75 0.84 9.05 -3.37
N VAL A 76 -0.20 9.04 -4.19
CA VAL A 76 -0.70 7.86 -4.89
C VAL A 76 -0.49 8.05 -6.38
N LEU A 77 0.23 7.13 -7.02
CA LEU A 77 0.40 7.16 -8.47
C LEU A 77 -0.78 6.46 -9.14
N LEU A 78 -1.37 7.14 -10.14
CA LEU A 78 -2.46 6.60 -10.96
C LEU A 78 -2.00 6.62 -12.41
N THR A 79 -1.89 5.46 -13.06
CA THR A 79 -1.24 5.35 -14.37
C THR A 79 -1.83 4.27 -15.25
N SER A 80 -1.60 4.39 -16.55
CA SER A 80 -1.92 3.35 -17.53
C SER A 80 -0.80 2.31 -17.70
N LEU A 81 0.38 2.53 -17.10
CA LEU A 81 1.51 1.62 -17.20
C LEU A 81 1.31 0.43 -16.25
N ASP A 82 1.22 -0.77 -16.82
CA ASP A 82 1.17 -2.02 -16.08
C ASP A 82 2.56 -2.67 -16.12
N SER A 83 3.39 -2.36 -15.12
CA SER A 83 4.77 -2.87 -15.04
C SER A 83 5.19 -3.01 -13.59
N ASP A 84 5.58 -4.22 -13.20
CA ASP A 84 6.10 -4.51 -11.85
C ASP A 84 7.33 -3.63 -11.51
N MET A 85 8.17 -3.33 -12.51
CA MET A 85 9.34 -2.50 -12.33
C MET A 85 8.97 -1.05 -11.98
N ASN A 86 7.96 -0.48 -12.66
CA ASN A 86 7.48 0.87 -12.37
C ASN A 86 6.82 0.94 -11.00
N HIS A 87 6.12 -0.11 -10.59
CA HIS A 87 5.53 -0.21 -9.26
C HIS A 87 6.60 -0.17 -8.16
N ILE A 88 7.67 -0.97 -8.31
CA ILE A 88 8.79 -0.99 -7.35
C ILE A 88 9.46 0.39 -7.28
N LEU A 89 9.80 0.98 -8.43
CA LEU A 89 10.44 2.30 -8.50
C LEU A 89 9.56 3.40 -7.87
N ALA A 90 8.25 3.36 -8.09
CA ALA A 90 7.29 4.30 -7.50
C ALA A 90 7.36 4.31 -5.97
N LEU A 91 7.38 3.12 -5.37
CA LEU A 91 7.46 2.96 -3.91
C LEU A 91 8.83 3.40 -3.36
N GLU A 92 9.92 3.08 -4.06
CA GLU A 92 11.26 3.53 -3.70
C GLU A 92 11.40 5.07 -3.77
N MET A 93 10.70 5.71 -4.71
CA MET A 93 10.64 7.18 -4.82
C MET A 93 9.72 7.83 -3.78
N GLY A 94 9.06 7.04 -2.94
CA GLY A 94 8.26 7.52 -1.82
C GLY A 94 6.76 7.61 -2.09
N ALA A 95 6.24 7.05 -3.20
CA ALA A 95 4.80 6.90 -3.36
C ALA A 95 4.23 5.94 -2.30
N CYS A 96 3.03 6.24 -1.80
CA CYS A 96 2.33 5.38 -0.85
C CYS A 96 1.58 4.24 -1.54
N ASP A 97 1.21 4.44 -2.81
CA ASP A 97 0.50 3.44 -3.60
C ASP A 97 0.71 3.67 -5.10
N TYR A 98 0.45 2.61 -5.87
CA TYR A 98 0.50 2.60 -7.33
C TYR A 98 -0.75 1.91 -7.85
N ILE A 99 -1.59 2.63 -8.59
CA ILE A 99 -2.90 2.18 -9.03
C ILE A 99 -3.00 2.32 -10.55
N LEU A 100 -3.53 1.30 -11.21
CA LEU A 100 -3.81 1.38 -12.64
C LEU A 100 -5.07 2.19 -12.92
N LYS A 101 -5.09 3.01 -13.97
CA LYS A 101 -6.27 3.77 -14.42
C LYS A 101 -7.46 2.86 -14.82
N THR A 102 -7.18 1.58 -15.10
CA THR A 102 -8.20 0.55 -15.36
C THR A 102 -8.88 0.02 -14.09
N THR A 103 -8.39 0.40 -12.91
CA THR A 103 -8.96 -0.01 -11.62
C THR A 103 -10.39 0.54 -11.46
N PRO A 104 -11.37 -0.28 -11.02
CA PRO A 104 -12.72 0.19 -10.79
C PRO A 104 -12.76 1.40 -9.85
N PRO A 105 -13.59 2.45 -10.12
CA PRO A 105 -13.64 3.66 -9.31
C PRO A 105 -13.90 3.44 -7.81
N ALA A 106 -14.68 2.41 -7.47
CA ALA A 106 -14.94 2.06 -6.06
C ALA A 106 -13.69 1.54 -5.34
N VAL A 107 -12.81 0.82 -6.05
CA VAL A 107 -11.53 0.33 -5.49
C VAL A 107 -10.54 1.49 -5.36
N LEU A 108 -10.46 2.38 -6.36
CA LEU A 108 -9.68 3.62 -6.26
C LEU A 108 -10.11 4.42 -5.02
N LEU A 109 -11.41 4.68 -4.86
CA LEU A 109 -11.95 5.41 -3.71
C LEU A 109 -11.57 4.75 -2.37
N ALA A 110 -11.68 3.42 -2.26
CA ALA A 110 -11.33 2.69 -1.05
C ALA A 110 -9.85 2.86 -0.68
N ARG A 111 -8.94 2.80 -1.66
CA ARG A 111 -7.49 3.00 -1.48
C ARG A 111 -7.17 4.45 -1.06
N LEU A 112 -7.75 5.45 -1.73
CA LEU A 112 -7.57 6.85 -1.34
C LEU A 112 -8.03 7.11 0.10
N ARG A 113 -9.20 6.58 0.50
CA ARG A 113 -9.69 6.68 1.88
C ARG A 113 -8.78 6.03 2.91
N LEU A 114 -8.12 4.94 2.54
CA LEU A 114 -7.14 4.29 3.41
C LEU A 114 -5.97 5.24 3.71
N HIS A 115 -5.36 5.82 2.66
CA HIS A 115 -4.23 6.73 2.81
C HIS A 115 -4.59 8.05 3.51
N LEU A 116 -5.78 8.59 3.25
CA LEU A 116 -6.29 9.78 3.95
C LEU A 116 -6.43 9.55 5.46
N ARG A 117 -7.03 8.43 5.87
CA ARG A 117 -7.15 8.07 7.29
C ARG A 117 -5.80 7.89 7.97
N GLN A 118 -4.84 7.29 7.29
CA GLN A 118 -3.48 7.14 7.80
C GLN A 118 -2.79 8.48 8.03
N ASN A 119 -2.98 9.42 7.11
CA ASN A 119 -2.43 10.78 7.21
C ASN A 119 -3.06 11.58 8.37
N GLU A 120 -4.38 11.53 8.53
CA GLU A 120 -5.08 12.16 9.65
C GLU A 120 -4.57 11.66 11.01
N GLN A 121 -4.36 10.35 11.16
CA GLN A 121 -3.83 9.75 12.38
C GLN A 121 -2.37 10.18 12.65
N ALA A 122 -1.53 10.24 11.63
CA ALA A 122 -0.15 10.70 11.75
C ALA A 122 -0.06 12.18 12.16
N THR A 123 -1.01 13.01 11.73
CA THR A 123 -1.06 14.46 12.07
C THR A 123 -1.54 14.66 13.50
N LEU A 124 -2.49 13.88 13.99
CA LEU A 124 -2.99 13.93 15.38
C LEU A 124 -1.94 13.47 16.40
N THR A 125 -1.05 12.55 16.03
CA THR A 125 0.01 12.03 16.91
C THR A 125 1.20 12.99 17.07
N LYS A 126 1.41 13.94 16.18
CA LYS A 126 2.46 14.97 16.34
C LYS A 126 2.19 15.97 17.48
N GLY A 127 0.98 15.99 18.02
CA GLY A 127 0.54 16.94 19.08
C GLY A 127 0.42 16.38 20.50
N LEU A 128 0.50 15.08 20.69
CA LEU A 128 0.31 14.44 22.01
C LEU A 128 1.40 13.39 22.24
N GLN A 129 2.30 13.68 23.18
CA GLN A 129 3.18 12.68 23.79
C GLN A 129 2.35 11.58 24.44
N GLU A 130 2.71 10.34 24.09
CA GLU A 130 2.47 9.10 24.84
C GLU A 130 1.07 8.87 25.44
N THR A 131 0.18 8.23 24.68
CA THR A 131 -0.59 7.06 25.17
C THR A 131 -1.30 6.37 24.01
N SER A 132 -0.88 5.14 23.76
CA SER A 132 -1.54 3.98 23.16
C SER A 132 -2.79 4.17 22.29
N LEU A 133 -2.67 3.63 21.10
CA LEU A 133 -3.60 2.97 20.17
C LEU A 133 -3.46 3.49 18.75
N THR A 134 -2.33 3.24 18.11
CA THR A 134 -2.25 3.26 16.65
C THR A 134 -2.50 1.84 16.12
N PRO A 135 -3.40 1.64 15.15
CA PRO A 135 -3.63 0.31 14.54
C PRO A 135 -2.43 -0.19 13.73
N TYR A 136 -1.37 0.60 13.62
CA TYR A 136 -0.15 0.29 12.86
C TYR A 136 1.11 0.28 13.73
N LYS A 137 0.99 -0.27 14.94
CA LYS A 137 2.18 -0.56 15.75
C LYS A 137 2.94 -1.70 15.07
N ALA A 138 4.28 -1.58 15.01
CA ALA A 138 5.11 -2.69 14.57
C ALA A 138 4.73 -3.97 15.33
N LEU A 139 4.55 -5.06 14.60
CA LEU A 139 4.27 -6.36 15.19
C LEU A 139 5.58 -7.02 15.55
N HIS A 140 5.65 -7.53 16.76
CA HIS A 140 6.82 -8.24 17.28
C HIS A 140 6.44 -9.67 17.68
N PHE A 141 7.13 -10.63 17.08
CA PHE A 141 6.99 -12.05 17.39
C PHE A 141 8.39 -12.62 17.60
N GLY A 142 8.84 -12.75 18.84
CA GLY A 142 10.22 -13.18 19.13
C GLY A 142 11.25 -12.34 18.36
N THR A 143 12.00 -12.97 17.45
CA THR A 143 13.02 -12.30 16.62
C THR A 143 12.48 -11.66 15.35
N LEU A 144 11.19 -11.83 15.01
CA LEU A 144 10.54 -11.21 13.86
C LEU A 144 9.94 -9.86 14.27
N THR A 145 10.28 -8.80 13.53
CA THR A 145 9.63 -7.49 13.62
C THR A 145 9.08 -7.13 12.25
N ILE A 146 7.84 -6.66 12.21
CA ILE A 146 7.16 -6.19 11.00
C ILE A 146 6.74 -4.75 11.23
N ASP A 147 7.38 -3.81 10.55
CA ASP A 147 7.05 -2.39 10.59
C ASP A 147 6.16 -2.03 9.39
N PRO A 148 4.86 -1.77 9.60
CA PRO A 148 3.95 -1.46 8.52
C PRO A 148 4.11 -0.05 7.98
N ILE A 149 4.70 0.87 8.76
CA ILE A 149 4.87 2.28 8.36
C ILE A 149 6.03 2.38 7.37
N ASN A 150 7.17 1.77 7.70
CA ASN A 150 8.35 1.78 6.84
C ASN A 150 8.38 0.58 5.89
N ARG A 151 7.39 -0.34 5.97
CA ARG A 151 7.33 -1.60 5.20
C ARG A 151 8.59 -2.46 5.34
N VAL A 152 9.21 -2.40 6.50
CA VAL A 152 10.44 -3.11 6.85
C VAL A 152 10.10 -4.35 7.66
N VAL A 153 10.70 -5.47 7.29
CA VAL A 153 10.65 -6.72 8.03
C VAL A 153 12.05 -7.10 8.46
N THR A 154 12.24 -7.34 9.75
CA THR A 154 13.51 -7.83 10.28
C THR A 154 13.32 -9.18 10.96
N LEU A 155 14.24 -10.11 10.73
CA LEU A 155 14.30 -11.41 11.38
C LEU A 155 15.69 -11.58 11.99
N ALA A 156 15.77 -11.79 13.29
CA ALA A 156 17.04 -11.87 14.03
C ALA A 156 17.97 -10.69 13.73
N ASN A 157 17.45 -9.47 13.75
CA ASN A 157 18.13 -8.20 13.43
C ASN A 157 18.65 -8.08 11.99
N THR A 158 18.25 -8.98 11.10
CA THR A 158 18.58 -8.90 9.67
C THR A 158 17.34 -8.48 8.89
N GLU A 159 17.46 -7.45 8.06
CA GLU A 159 16.37 -7.00 7.20
C GLU A 159 16.09 -8.02 6.10
N ILE A 160 14.80 -8.34 5.92
CA ILE A 160 14.31 -9.27 4.90
C ILE A 160 13.71 -8.46 3.76
N SER A 161 14.32 -8.54 2.59
CA SER A 161 13.79 -7.89 1.39
C SER A 161 12.52 -8.61 0.90
N LEU A 162 11.38 -7.96 1.07
CA LEU A 162 10.08 -8.43 0.59
C LEU A 162 9.59 -7.55 -0.56
N SER A 163 8.92 -8.17 -1.55
CA SER A 163 8.12 -7.41 -2.49
C SER A 163 6.88 -6.85 -1.79
N THR A 164 6.24 -5.84 -2.38
CA THR A 164 4.99 -5.28 -1.85
C THR A 164 3.95 -6.37 -1.59
N ALA A 165 3.75 -7.28 -2.54
CA ALA A 165 2.79 -8.38 -2.38
C ALA A 165 3.18 -9.38 -1.27
N ASP A 166 4.47 -9.68 -1.10
CA ASP A 166 4.94 -10.55 -0.03
C ASP A 166 4.80 -9.88 1.35
N PHE A 167 5.03 -8.55 1.42
CA PHE A 167 4.83 -7.77 2.64
C PHE A 167 3.36 -7.76 3.06
N GLU A 168 2.43 -7.45 2.13
CA GLU A 168 0.99 -7.45 2.40
C GLU A 168 0.50 -8.83 2.87
N LEU A 169 0.97 -9.90 2.21
CA LEU A 169 0.64 -11.26 2.62
C LEU A 169 1.14 -11.57 4.03
N LEU A 170 2.38 -11.19 4.36
CA LEU A 170 2.95 -11.37 5.68
C LEU A 170 2.19 -10.54 6.72
N TRP A 171 1.89 -9.28 6.42
CA TRP A 171 1.14 -8.37 7.29
C TRP A 171 -0.24 -8.92 7.61
N GLU A 172 -0.99 -9.34 6.58
CA GLU A 172 -2.32 -9.93 6.74
C GLU A 172 -2.29 -11.19 7.62
N LEU A 173 -1.33 -12.09 7.39
CA LEU A 173 -1.14 -13.28 8.22
C LEU A 173 -0.74 -12.94 9.66
N ALA A 174 0.12 -11.94 9.86
CA ALA A 174 0.63 -11.56 11.17
C ALA A 174 -0.41 -10.81 12.02
N THR A 175 -1.26 -9.98 11.39
CA THR A 175 -2.38 -9.31 12.08
C THR A 175 -3.44 -10.31 12.56
N HIS A 176 -3.55 -11.47 11.90
CA HIS A 176 -4.42 -12.59 12.29
C HIS A 176 -3.61 -13.75 12.91
N ALA A 177 -2.52 -13.44 13.62
CA ALA A 177 -1.66 -14.44 14.23
C ALA A 177 -2.44 -15.41 15.14
N GLY A 178 -2.20 -16.70 14.99
CA GLY A 178 -2.91 -17.76 15.72
C GLY A 178 -4.28 -18.13 15.13
N GLN A 179 -4.74 -17.43 14.09
CA GLN A 179 -6.00 -17.74 13.39
C GLN A 179 -5.71 -18.40 12.05
N ILE A 180 -6.66 -19.24 11.61
CA ILE A 180 -6.58 -19.86 10.28
C ILE A 180 -7.20 -18.89 9.28
N MET A 181 -6.40 -18.47 8.31
CA MET A 181 -6.84 -17.64 7.18
C MET A 181 -7.08 -18.56 5.98
N ASP A 182 -8.29 -18.55 5.45
CA ASP A 182 -8.59 -19.34 4.26
C ASP A 182 -8.01 -18.67 2.98
N ARG A 183 -7.96 -19.43 1.89
CA ARG A 183 -7.38 -18.95 0.63
C ARG A 183 -8.19 -17.84 0.00
N ASP A 184 -9.50 -17.88 0.16
CA ASP A 184 -10.42 -16.89 -0.40
C ASP A 184 -10.25 -15.53 0.30
N ALA A 185 -10.18 -15.54 1.65
CA ALA A 185 -9.89 -14.35 2.43
C ALA A 185 -8.53 -13.72 2.05
N LEU A 186 -7.48 -14.55 1.91
CA LEU A 186 -6.15 -14.06 1.53
C LEU A 186 -6.12 -13.49 0.11
N LEU A 187 -6.80 -14.11 -0.86
CA LEU A 187 -6.90 -13.59 -2.23
C LEU A 187 -7.69 -12.29 -2.29
N LYS A 188 -8.83 -12.27 -1.62
CA LYS A 188 -9.72 -11.10 -1.59
C LYS A 188 -9.02 -9.88 -0.99
N ASN A 189 -8.26 -10.08 0.09
CA ASN A 189 -7.53 -9.01 0.75
C ASN A 189 -6.31 -8.54 -0.05
N LEU A 190 -5.63 -9.45 -0.78
CA LEU A 190 -4.45 -9.13 -1.58
C LEU A 190 -4.75 -8.59 -2.97
N ARG A 191 -5.82 -9.05 -3.62
CA ARG A 191 -6.12 -8.74 -5.03
C ARG A 191 -7.53 -8.23 -5.29
N GLY A 192 -8.42 -8.24 -4.30
CA GLY A 192 -9.83 -7.88 -4.48
C GLY A 192 -10.66 -8.86 -5.35
N VAL A 193 -10.10 -10.05 -5.63
CA VAL A 193 -10.74 -11.08 -6.47
C VAL A 193 -11.13 -12.28 -5.63
N SER A 194 -12.29 -12.86 -5.89
CA SER A 194 -12.75 -14.08 -5.22
C SER A 194 -12.01 -15.32 -5.74
N TYR A 195 -11.76 -16.28 -4.87
CA TYR A 195 -11.10 -17.55 -5.20
C TYR A 195 -12.02 -18.43 -6.05
N ASP A 196 -11.54 -18.86 -7.20
CA ASP A 196 -12.28 -19.72 -8.15
C ASP A 196 -12.03 -21.23 -7.96
N GLY A 197 -11.26 -21.60 -6.92
CA GLY A 197 -10.86 -22.98 -6.64
C GLY A 197 -9.65 -23.48 -7.44
N LEU A 198 -9.22 -22.76 -8.45
CA LEU A 198 -8.11 -23.12 -9.36
C LEU A 198 -6.88 -22.24 -9.20
N ASP A 199 -7.05 -21.02 -8.63
CA ASP A 199 -5.96 -20.06 -8.47
C ASP A 199 -4.97 -20.50 -7.36
N ARG A 200 -3.80 -20.96 -7.79
CA ARG A 200 -2.68 -21.35 -6.90
C ARG A 200 -1.77 -20.18 -6.51
N SER A 201 -2.13 -18.95 -6.83
CA SER A 201 -1.26 -17.79 -6.62
C SER A 201 -0.93 -17.57 -5.13
N VAL A 202 -1.88 -17.83 -4.23
CA VAL A 202 -1.64 -17.76 -2.77
C VAL A 202 -0.66 -18.84 -2.33
N ASP A 203 -0.80 -20.08 -2.81
CA ASP A 203 0.09 -21.19 -2.44
C ASP A 203 1.53 -20.92 -2.88
N VAL A 204 1.70 -20.31 -4.07
CA VAL A 204 3.01 -19.89 -4.60
C VAL A 204 3.59 -18.73 -3.78
N ALA A 205 2.77 -17.73 -3.45
CA ALA A 205 3.18 -16.59 -2.62
C ALA A 205 3.59 -17.04 -1.20
N ILE A 206 2.84 -17.95 -0.59
CA ILE A 206 3.19 -18.55 0.72
C ILE A 206 4.51 -19.33 0.62
N SER A 207 4.72 -20.10 -0.44
CA SER A 207 5.96 -20.86 -0.63
C SER A 207 7.18 -19.93 -0.74
N ARG A 208 7.05 -18.83 -1.50
CA ARG A 208 8.08 -17.79 -1.64
C ARG A 208 8.34 -17.08 -0.31
N LEU A 209 7.28 -16.72 0.41
CA LEU A 209 7.37 -16.04 1.71
C LEU A 209 8.06 -16.92 2.76
N ARG A 210 7.72 -18.21 2.83
CA ARG A 210 8.41 -19.19 3.70
C ARG A 210 9.91 -19.21 3.44
N LYS A 211 10.31 -19.29 2.17
CA LYS A 211 11.72 -19.29 1.79
C LYS A 211 12.46 -18.03 2.27
N LYS A 212 11.85 -16.86 2.12
CA LYS A 212 12.43 -15.59 2.57
C LYS A 212 12.51 -15.48 4.10
N LEU A 213 11.54 -16.04 4.78
CA LEU A 213 11.48 -16.07 6.25
C LEU A 213 12.24 -17.25 6.87
N LEU A 214 13.01 -18.00 6.08
CA LEU A 214 13.78 -19.17 6.52
C LEU A 214 12.91 -20.24 7.20
N ASP A 215 11.64 -20.38 6.76
CA ASP A 215 10.75 -21.43 7.21
C ASP A 215 10.93 -22.70 6.40
N ASN A 216 10.93 -23.86 7.05
CA ASN A 216 11.15 -25.15 6.37
C ASN A 216 9.96 -25.46 5.44
N ALA A 217 10.21 -25.57 4.14
CA ALA A 217 9.15 -25.86 3.18
C ALA A 217 8.53 -27.27 3.34
N ALA A 218 9.29 -28.24 3.83
CA ALA A 218 8.83 -29.61 4.05
C ALA A 218 8.01 -29.73 5.34
N GLU A 219 8.44 -29.05 6.39
CA GLU A 219 7.78 -29.02 7.71
C GLU A 219 7.65 -27.56 8.19
N PRO A 220 6.73 -26.77 7.61
CA PRO A 220 6.62 -25.36 7.95
C PRO A 220 6.09 -25.18 9.38
N TYR A 221 6.86 -24.47 10.19
CA TYR A 221 6.53 -24.23 11.60
C TYR A 221 6.15 -22.75 11.87
N ARG A 222 6.57 -21.81 11.01
CA ARG A 222 6.28 -20.37 11.11
C ARG A 222 4.95 -20.01 10.45
N ILE A 223 4.77 -20.41 9.19
CA ILE A 223 3.51 -20.29 8.47
C ILE A 223 3.03 -21.70 8.15
N LYS A 224 2.13 -22.23 8.97
CA LYS A 224 1.64 -23.60 8.86
C LYS A 224 0.56 -23.73 7.78
N THR A 225 0.55 -24.86 7.05
CA THR A 225 -0.57 -25.23 6.19
C THR A 225 -1.57 -26.06 6.99
N VAL A 226 -2.80 -25.59 7.06
CA VAL A 226 -3.92 -26.34 7.65
C VAL A 226 -4.72 -26.93 6.49
N ARG A 227 -4.64 -28.26 6.32
CA ARG A 227 -5.28 -28.98 5.19
C ARG A 227 -6.77 -28.61 5.09
N ASN A 228 -7.22 -28.31 3.88
CA ASN A 228 -8.59 -27.92 3.52
C ASN A 228 -9.13 -26.66 4.24
N LYS A 229 -8.29 -25.92 4.98
CA LYS A 229 -8.73 -24.71 5.72
C LYS A 229 -7.93 -23.46 5.33
N GLY A 230 -6.64 -23.59 4.97
CA GLY A 230 -5.82 -22.44 4.61
C GLY A 230 -4.47 -22.41 5.33
N TYR A 231 -4.08 -21.23 5.80
CA TYR A 231 -2.78 -20.98 6.40
C TYR A 231 -2.92 -20.36 7.80
N LEU A 232 -1.95 -20.63 8.65
CA LEU A 232 -1.90 -20.12 10.02
C LEU A 232 -0.49 -19.56 10.30
N PHE A 233 -0.41 -18.31 10.68
CA PHE A 233 0.80 -17.70 11.21
C PHE A 233 0.96 -18.09 12.69
N ALA A 234 2.05 -18.77 13.01
CA ALA A 234 2.31 -19.26 14.36
C ALA A 234 3.05 -18.18 15.19
N PRO A 235 2.41 -17.50 16.16
CA PRO A 235 3.00 -16.35 16.84
C PRO A 235 4.22 -16.71 17.70
N HIS A 236 4.36 -17.94 18.16
CA HIS A 236 5.43 -18.42 19.04
C HIS A 236 6.57 -19.14 18.28
N ALA A 237 6.58 -19.12 16.96
CA ALA A 237 7.56 -19.84 16.15
C ALA A 237 8.76 -18.99 15.70
N TRP A 238 9.01 -17.85 16.35
CA TRP A 238 9.99 -16.86 15.90
C TRP A 238 11.09 -16.59 16.93
N GLU A 239 11.33 -17.55 17.77
CA GLU A 239 12.41 -17.50 18.75
C GLU A 239 13.79 -17.75 18.13
#